data_05b70ee3cc7620d0878d78922104a2fa
#
_entry.id   05b70ee3cc7620d0878d78922104a2fa
#
_cell.length_a   1.000
_cell.length_b   1.000
_cell.length_c   1.000
_cell.angle_alpha   90.00
_cell.angle_beta   90.00
_cell.angle_gamma   90.00
#
_symmetry.space_group_name_H-M   'P 1'
#
loop_
_entity.id
_entity.type
_entity.pdbx_description
1 polymer ?
#
loop_
_entity_poly.entity_id
_entity_poly.type
_entity_poly.pdbx_seq_one_letter_code
_entity_poly.pdbx_strand_id
1 'polypeptide(L)'
;VIIPVHNAIRELEVCLESVRLTVPADAEVLILDDASNDPAIQPLLREFLGKAGPAWRMEQQAQNLGFVATVNRGMQMTTGHVVLLNSDTIVTTGWLQGMQRCLDSSSRIATATPWTNNGEIVSLPRFCARNPVPEDVEAVAAVIGRAGMATYPEIPTAVGFCMAISRTAIETLGLFDEQLFGLGYGEENDFSQRAITAGLKNVLCDDVYVAHVGGSSFLPRGLAPNETSMQRLLSRHPGYLAIVEQFIAADPLSGRREELLEAVYEAGIALG
;
A
#
# COMPACT_ATOMS: atom_id res chain seq x y z
N VAL A 1 8.17 1.01 -8.19
CA VAL A 1 7.83 0.72 -6.78
C VAL A 1 8.68 1.62 -5.89
N ILE A 2 8.07 2.28 -4.90
CA ILE A 2 8.75 3.13 -3.93
C ILE A 2 8.60 2.47 -2.56
N ILE A 3 9.73 2.15 -1.91
CA ILE A 3 9.77 1.49 -0.60
C ILE A 3 10.43 2.43 0.40
N PRO A 4 9.65 3.15 1.22
CA PRO A 4 10.20 3.94 2.33
C PRO A 4 10.67 2.99 3.44
N VAL A 5 11.88 3.23 3.94
CA VAL A 5 12.50 2.39 4.97
C VAL A 5 12.86 3.23 6.18
N HIS A 6 12.49 2.76 7.35
CA HIS A 6 13.02 3.26 8.61
C HIS A 6 13.07 2.15 9.65
N ASN A 7 14.27 1.58 9.87
CA ASN A 7 14.49 0.45 10.78
C ASN A 7 13.67 -0.82 10.41
N ALA A 8 13.21 -1.61 11.41
CA ALA A 8 12.39 -2.82 11.21
C ALA A 8 13.04 -3.86 10.28
N ILE A 9 14.28 -4.23 10.59
CA ILE A 9 15.17 -5.04 9.73
C ILE A 9 14.56 -6.38 9.31
N ARG A 10 13.82 -7.07 10.19
CA ARG A 10 13.26 -8.40 9.89
C ARG A 10 12.17 -8.34 8.84
N GLU A 11 11.25 -7.39 9.03
CA GLU A 11 10.14 -7.16 8.10
C GLU A 11 10.68 -6.64 6.76
N LEU A 12 11.64 -5.73 6.82
CA LEU A 12 12.31 -5.20 5.63
C LEU A 12 12.99 -6.29 4.80
N GLU A 13 13.70 -7.22 5.42
CA GLU A 13 14.36 -8.34 4.72
C GLU A 13 13.33 -9.21 3.98
N VAL A 14 12.23 -9.56 4.64
CA VAL A 14 11.15 -10.34 4.03
C VAL A 14 10.48 -9.58 2.88
N CYS A 15 10.20 -8.29 3.07
CA CYS A 15 9.63 -7.44 2.04
C CYS A 15 10.54 -7.37 0.81
N LEU A 16 11.81 -7.01 0.99
CA LEU A 16 12.76 -6.88 -0.12
C LEU A 16 12.96 -8.19 -0.87
N GLU A 17 12.99 -9.33 -0.16
CA GLU A 17 13.10 -10.64 -0.81
C GLU A 17 11.84 -10.96 -1.63
N SER A 18 10.65 -10.68 -1.09
CA SER A 18 9.41 -10.89 -1.82
C SER A 18 9.34 -10.01 -3.09
N VAL A 19 9.75 -8.74 -2.99
CA VAL A 19 9.82 -7.83 -4.14
C VAL A 19 10.84 -8.34 -5.17
N ARG A 20 12.03 -8.74 -4.72
CA ARG A 20 13.10 -9.24 -5.62
C ARG A 20 12.68 -10.46 -6.42
N LEU A 21 11.89 -11.34 -5.82
CA LEU A 21 11.41 -12.58 -6.46
C LEU A 21 10.25 -12.35 -7.43
N THR A 22 9.48 -11.27 -7.26
CA THR A 22 8.17 -11.12 -7.92
C THR A 22 8.06 -9.89 -8.83
N VAL A 23 8.94 -8.90 -8.67
CA VAL A 23 8.91 -7.71 -9.51
C VAL A 23 9.47 -8.02 -10.92
N PRO A 24 8.84 -7.53 -12.01
CA PRO A 24 9.40 -7.65 -13.35
C PRO A 24 10.77 -6.97 -13.47
N ALA A 25 11.63 -7.52 -14.34
CA ALA A 25 12.99 -7.04 -14.51
C ALA A 25 13.09 -5.59 -15.05
N ASP A 26 12.06 -5.11 -15.73
CA ASP A 26 11.94 -3.75 -16.27
C ASP A 26 11.27 -2.76 -15.33
N ALA A 27 10.74 -3.23 -14.20
CA ALA A 27 10.14 -2.35 -13.21
C ALA A 27 11.21 -1.69 -12.33
N GLU A 28 11.12 -0.37 -12.19
CA GLU A 28 11.99 0.38 -11.29
C GLU A 28 11.60 0.16 -9.81
N VAL A 29 12.58 -0.13 -8.97
CA VAL A 29 12.43 -0.19 -7.51
C VAL A 29 13.33 0.88 -6.88
N LEU A 30 12.71 1.79 -6.14
CA LEU A 30 13.38 2.86 -5.43
C LEU A 30 13.22 2.65 -3.92
N ILE A 31 14.31 2.36 -3.24
CA ILE A 31 14.36 2.23 -1.79
C ILE A 31 14.80 3.57 -1.21
N LEU A 32 14.04 4.12 -0.29
CA LEU A 32 14.32 5.38 0.37
C LEU A 32 14.53 5.17 1.86
N ASP A 33 15.78 5.13 2.30
CA ASP A 33 16.13 5.02 3.72
C ASP A 33 16.00 6.38 4.40
N ASP A 34 14.96 6.53 5.22
CA ASP A 34 14.66 7.74 6.00
C ASP A 34 15.51 7.80 7.28
N ALA A 35 16.83 7.82 7.08
CA ALA A 35 17.84 7.89 8.14
C ALA A 35 17.63 6.82 9.23
N SER A 36 17.55 5.56 8.85
CA SER A 36 17.52 4.44 9.80
C SER A 36 18.70 4.51 10.74
N ASN A 37 18.47 4.27 12.02
CA ASN A 37 19.50 4.26 13.07
C ASN A 37 19.96 2.85 13.47
N ASP A 38 19.30 1.80 12.99
CA ASP A 38 19.76 0.43 13.12
C ASP A 38 20.96 0.20 12.18
N PRO A 39 22.17 -0.12 12.72
CA PRO A 39 23.37 -0.28 11.91
C PRO A 39 23.30 -1.45 10.93
N ALA A 40 22.37 -2.38 11.08
CA ALA A 40 22.19 -3.51 10.19
C ALA A 40 21.43 -3.17 8.90
N ILE A 41 20.70 -2.07 8.85
CA ILE A 41 19.88 -1.66 7.67
C ILE A 41 20.77 -1.41 6.44
N GLN A 42 21.80 -0.59 6.57
CA GLN A 42 22.66 -0.23 5.43
C GLN A 42 23.40 -1.43 4.82
N PRO A 43 23.97 -2.37 5.60
CA PRO A 43 24.52 -3.61 5.06
C PRO A 43 23.47 -4.44 4.31
N LEU A 44 22.27 -4.62 4.89
CA LEU A 44 21.16 -5.35 4.26
C LEU A 44 20.79 -4.75 2.91
N LEU A 45 20.56 -3.44 2.84
CA LEU A 45 20.18 -2.74 1.62
C LEU A 45 21.24 -2.88 0.51
N ARG A 46 22.54 -2.77 0.87
CA ARG A 46 23.62 -2.97 -0.10
C ARG A 46 23.68 -4.41 -0.62
N GLU A 47 23.43 -5.39 0.24
CA GLU A 47 23.37 -6.80 -0.16
C GLU A 47 22.25 -7.03 -1.17
N PHE A 48 21.04 -6.51 -0.91
CA PHE A 48 19.91 -6.62 -1.84
C PHE A 48 20.18 -5.93 -3.16
N LEU A 49 20.74 -4.71 -3.16
CA LEU A 49 21.13 -4.02 -4.39
C LEU A 49 22.17 -4.80 -5.20
N GLY A 50 23.09 -5.49 -4.54
CA GLY A 50 24.06 -6.35 -5.21
C GLY A 50 23.46 -7.59 -5.88
N LYS A 51 22.32 -8.06 -5.41
CA LYS A 51 21.57 -9.20 -5.95
C LYS A 51 20.48 -8.79 -6.95
N ALA A 52 20.04 -7.55 -6.88
CA ALA A 52 18.99 -7.00 -7.73
C ALA A 52 19.54 -6.52 -9.09
N GLY A 53 18.66 -6.35 -10.05
CA GLY A 53 19.02 -5.82 -11.36
C GLY A 53 19.26 -4.30 -11.36
N PRO A 54 19.72 -3.73 -12.49
CA PRO A 54 20.08 -2.31 -12.60
C PRO A 54 18.89 -1.33 -12.42
N ALA A 55 17.66 -1.83 -12.46
CA ALA A 55 16.45 -1.05 -12.20
C ALA A 55 16.21 -0.75 -10.72
N TRP A 56 17.02 -1.32 -9.81
CA TRP A 56 16.94 -1.04 -8.39
C TRP A 56 17.88 0.10 -8.00
N ARG A 57 17.34 1.06 -7.28
CA ARG A 57 18.08 2.21 -6.77
C ARG A 57 17.78 2.41 -5.29
N MET A 58 18.74 2.98 -4.57
CA MET A 58 18.59 3.36 -3.17
C MET A 58 19.07 4.80 -2.97
N GLU A 59 18.35 5.55 -2.16
CA GLU A 59 18.82 6.79 -1.58
C GLU A 59 18.70 6.75 -0.06
N GLN A 60 19.70 7.31 0.63
CA GLN A 60 19.68 7.49 2.07
C GLN A 60 19.50 8.98 2.38
N GLN A 61 18.57 9.31 3.23
CA GLN A 61 18.36 10.67 3.71
C GLN A 61 19.34 10.98 4.85
N ALA A 62 19.76 12.25 4.94
CA ALA A 62 20.69 12.69 5.99
C ALA A 62 20.03 12.77 7.38
N GLN A 63 18.71 12.91 7.42
CA GLN A 63 17.90 12.97 8.64
C GLN A 63 16.53 12.35 8.39
N ASN A 64 15.87 11.93 9.45
CA ASN A 64 14.51 11.42 9.36
C ASN A 64 13.54 12.56 9.04
N LEU A 65 12.92 12.49 7.86
CA LEU A 65 11.93 13.45 7.37
C LEU A 65 10.49 12.96 7.59
N GLY A 66 10.31 11.68 7.91
CA GLY A 66 9.03 11.03 8.04
C GLY A 66 8.51 10.44 6.74
N PHE A 67 7.44 9.66 6.86
CA PHE A 67 6.87 8.90 5.73
C PHE A 67 6.47 9.82 4.57
N VAL A 68 5.72 10.88 4.85
CA VAL A 68 5.14 11.78 3.83
C VAL A 68 6.23 12.40 2.95
N ALA A 69 7.23 13.02 3.57
CA ALA A 69 8.33 13.64 2.82
C ALA A 69 9.15 12.62 2.04
N THR A 70 9.36 11.43 2.63
CA THR A 70 10.11 10.35 1.99
C THR A 70 9.42 9.83 0.73
N VAL A 71 8.11 9.53 0.80
CA VAL A 71 7.39 9.04 -0.40
C VAL A 71 7.18 10.14 -1.43
N ASN A 72 6.98 11.38 -1.03
CA ASN A 72 6.92 12.53 -1.94
C ASN A 72 8.21 12.69 -2.74
N ARG A 73 9.36 12.57 -2.08
CA ARG A 73 10.65 12.56 -2.76
C ARG A 73 10.73 11.45 -3.80
N GLY A 74 10.28 10.24 -3.45
CA GLY A 74 10.21 9.12 -4.40
C GLY A 74 9.31 9.40 -5.60
N MET A 75 8.13 9.96 -5.36
CA MET A 75 7.20 10.33 -6.45
C MET A 75 7.78 11.41 -7.39
N GLN A 76 8.58 12.34 -6.85
CA GLN A 76 9.28 13.35 -7.66
C GLN A 76 10.41 12.77 -8.51
N MET A 77 11.03 11.68 -8.08
CA MET A 77 12.13 11.00 -8.78
C MET A 77 11.65 10.06 -9.89
N THR A 78 10.35 9.92 -10.08
CA THR A 78 9.72 8.97 -11.02
C THR A 78 8.80 9.69 -11.99
N THR A 79 8.56 9.08 -13.17
CA THR A 79 7.74 9.68 -14.23
C THR A 79 6.52 8.82 -14.60
N GLY A 80 6.50 7.54 -14.23
CA GLY A 80 5.39 6.61 -14.47
C GLY A 80 4.38 6.57 -13.32
N HIS A 81 3.45 5.62 -13.38
CA HIS A 81 2.66 5.22 -12.22
C HIS A 81 3.60 4.81 -11.08
N VAL A 82 3.17 4.98 -9.85
CA VAL A 82 3.95 4.57 -8.69
C VAL A 82 3.15 3.60 -7.83
N VAL A 83 3.84 2.69 -7.16
CA VAL A 83 3.29 1.93 -6.05
C VAL A 83 4.09 2.29 -4.81
N LEU A 84 3.44 2.90 -3.83
CA LEU A 84 3.98 3.09 -2.49
C LEU A 84 3.79 1.77 -1.76
N LEU A 85 4.88 1.16 -1.31
CA LEU A 85 4.87 -0.16 -0.67
C LEU A 85 5.56 -0.08 0.69
N ASN A 86 4.83 -0.35 1.76
CA ASN A 86 5.41 -0.40 3.10
C ASN A 86 6.44 -1.52 3.22
N SER A 87 7.50 -1.26 3.99
CA SER A 87 8.60 -2.20 4.22
C SER A 87 8.26 -3.41 5.10
N ASP A 88 7.03 -3.53 5.57
CA ASP A 88 6.48 -4.65 6.33
C ASP A 88 5.37 -5.40 5.58
N THR A 89 5.48 -5.45 4.26
CA THR A 89 4.58 -6.18 3.35
C THR A 89 5.25 -7.42 2.76
N ILE A 90 4.44 -8.36 2.29
CA ILE A 90 4.87 -9.52 1.51
C ILE A 90 4.08 -9.52 0.21
N VAL A 91 4.76 -9.30 -0.89
CA VAL A 91 4.19 -9.29 -2.24
C VAL A 91 4.35 -10.66 -2.92
N THR A 92 3.54 -10.94 -3.94
CA THR A 92 3.39 -12.26 -4.55
C THR A 92 3.52 -12.21 -6.06
N THR A 93 3.63 -13.35 -6.71
CA THR A 93 3.75 -13.42 -8.16
C THR A 93 2.60 -12.69 -8.87
N GLY A 94 2.93 -11.78 -9.78
CA GLY A 94 1.95 -11.05 -10.60
C GLY A 94 1.28 -9.83 -9.94
N TRP A 95 1.61 -9.52 -8.68
CA TRP A 95 1.01 -8.41 -7.95
C TRP A 95 1.15 -7.07 -8.66
N LEU A 96 2.37 -6.74 -9.11
CA LEU A 96 2.64 -5.43 -9.73
C LEU A 96 1.93 -5.29 -11.08
N GLN A 97 1.92 -6.35 -11.89
CA GLN A 97 1.18 -6.38 -13.14
C GLN A 97 -0.33 -6.25 -12.92
N GLY A 98 -0.88 -6.85 -11.84
CA GLY A 98 -2.27 -6.68 -11.45
C GLY A 98 -2.59 -5.23 -11.10
N MET A 99 -1.78 -4.61 -10.25
CA MET A 99 -1.92 -3.20 -9.89
C MET A 99 -1.82 -2.27 -11.12
N GLN A 100 -0.90 -2.55 -12.03
CA GLN A 100 -0.77 -1.81 -13.29
C GLN A 100 -2.01 -1.96 -14.15
N ARG A 101 -2.48 -3.19 -14.40
CA ARG A 101 -3.73 -3.42 -15.17
C ARG A 101 -4.92 -2.68 -14.57
N CYS A 102 -5.00 -2.65 -13.23
CA CYS A 102 -6.04 -1.92 -12.53
C CYS A 102 -5.98 -0.43 -12.87
N LEU A 103 -4.82 0.23 -12.71
CA LEU A 103 -4.66 1.65 -13.03
C LEU A 103 -4.93 1.94 -14.52
N ASP A 104 -4.48 1.07 -15.43
CA ASP A 104 -4.60 1.23 -16.88
C ASP A 104 -6.04 0.97 -17.38
N SER A 105 -6.90 0.34 -16.59
CA SER A 105 -8.29 0.03 -16.95
C SER A 105 -9.17 1.25 -17.14
N SER A 106 -8.83 2.38 -16.50
CA SER A 106 -9.55 3.64 -16.66
C SER A 106 -8.69 4.84 -16.28
N SER A 107 -8.66 5.85 -17.12
CA SER A 107 -7.98 7.13 -16.84
C SER A 107 -8.56 7.90 -15.63
N ARG A 108 -9.72 7.47 -15.13
CA ARG A 108 -10.35 8.03 -13.93
C ARG A 108 -9.86 7.40 -12.62
N ILE A 109 -9.08 6.33 -12.65
CA ILE A 109 -8.55 5.72 -11.44
C ILE A 109 -7.34 6.55 -10.96
N ALA A 110 -7.49 7.13 -9.77
CA ALA A 110 -6.41 7.83 -9.08
C ALA A 110 -5.53 6.87 -8.32
N THR A 111 -6.16 5.99 -7.53
CA THR A 111 -5.47 5.05 -6.66
C THR A 111 -6.07 3.65 -6.76
N ALA A 112 -5.22 2.63 -6.55
CA ALA A 112 -5.64 1.26 -6.39
C ALA A 112 -4.99 0.65 -5.15
N THR A 113 -5.78 -0.08 -4.35
CA THR A 113 -5.35 -0.79 -3.15
C THR A 113 -5.69 -2.27 -3.30
N PRO A 114 -4.78 -3.23 -3.05
CA PRO A 114 -5.09 -4.66 -3.13
C PRO A 114 -5.81 -5.16 -1.87
N TRP A 115 -6.34 -6.40 -1.92
CA TRP A 115 -6.72 -7.13 -0.72
C TRP A 115 -5.51 -7.42 0.18
N THR A 116 -5.77 -7.52 1.48
CA THR A 116 -4.74 -7.86 2.47
C THR A 116 -5.34 -8.55 3.71
N ASN A 117 -4.49 -9.10 4.57
CA ASN A 117 -4.90 -9.57 5.90
C ASN A 117 -5.13 -8.42 6.90
N ASN A 118 -4.50 -7.26 6.71
CA ASN A 118 -4.49 -6.16 7.67
C ASN A 118 -4.49 -4.80 6.94
N GLY A 119 -5.66 -4.34 6.52
CA GLY A 119 -5.87 -3.10 5.74
C GLY A 119 -7.29 -2.55 5.86
N GLU A 120 -7.85 -2.55 7.06
CA GLU A 120 -9.17 -1.95 7.34
C GLU A 120 -10.25 -2.44 6.37
N ILE A 121 -10.78 -1.54 5.52
CA ILE A 121 -11.89 -1.82 4.59
C ILE A 121 -11.53 -2.79 3.45
N VAL A 122 -10.27 -3.14 3.29
CA VAL A 122 -9.79 -4.13 2.30
C VAL A 122 -9.24 -5.40 2.95
N SER A 123 -9.62 -5.67 4.22
CA SER A 123 -9.14 -6.82 4.97
C SER A 123 -9.87 -8.13 4.65
N LEU A 124 -9.12 -9.22 4.59
CA LEU A 124 -9.54 -10.61 4.48
C LEU A 124 -8.91 -11.45 5.61
N PRO A 125 -9.56 -12.48 6.16
CA PRO A 125 -10.93 -12.86 5.90
C PRO A 125 -11.98 -11.98 6.60
N ARG A 126 -11.63 -11.38 7.74
CA ARG A 126 -12.56 -10.54 8.52
C ARG A 126 -12.42 -9.07 8.13
N PHE A 127 -13.54 -8.49 7.74
CA PHE A 127 -13.65 -7.08 7.36
C PHE A 127 -13.32 -6.14 8.52
N CYS A 128 -12.61 -5.07 8.24
CA CYS A 128 -12.17 -4.06 9.21
C CYS A 128 -11.43 -4.65 10.43
N ALA A 129 -10.78 -5.78 10.25
CA ALA A 129 -10.07 -6.48 11.31
C ALA A 129 -8.60 -6.69 10.95
N ARG A 130 -7.76 -6.70 11.97
CA ARG A 130 -6.39 -7.21 11.83
C ARG A 130 -6.44 -8.75 11.87
N ASN A 131 -6.21 -9.36 10.73
CA ASN A 131 -6.10 -10.80 10.59
C ASN A 131 -4.60 -11.20 10.58
N PRO A 132 -4.25 -12.42 10.96
CA PRO A 132 -2.87 -12.90 10.88
C PRO A 132 -2.40 -12.96 9.42
N VAL A 133 -1.09 -12.91 9.21
CA VAL A 133 -0.50 -13.22 7.90
C VAL A 133 -0.73 -14.69 7.61
N PRO A 134 -1.26 -15.07 6.44
CA PRO A 134 -1.42 -16.47 6.04
C PRO A 134 -0.07 -17.21 6.03
N GLU A 135 -0.08 -18.50 6.36
CA GLU A 135 1.13 -19.34 6.30
C GLU A 135 1.70 -19.41 4.87
N ASP A 136 0.82 -19.51 3.86
CA ASP A 136 1.19 -19.52 2.45
C ASP A 136 0.54 -18.33 1.72
N VAL A 137 1.23 -17.20 1.76
CA VAL A 137 0.78 -15.94 1.13
C VAL A 137 0.67 -16.10 -0.39
N GLU A 138 1.59 -16.85 -1.03
CA GLU A 138 1.61 -17.07 -2.47
C GLU A 138 0.39 -17.90 -2.91
N ALA A 139 0.04 -18.95 -2.17
CA ALA A 139 -1.14 -19.77 -2.48
C ALA A 139 -2.44 -18.96 -2.35
N VAL A 140 -2.57 -18.13 -1.30
CA VAL A 140 -3.72 -17.22 -1.13
C VAL A 140 -3.83 -16.27 -2.32
N ALA A 141 -2.72 -15.60 -2.66
CA ALA A 141 -2.68 -14.66 -3.77
C ALA A 141 -3.00 -15.31 -5.13
N ALA A 142 -2.50 -16.53 -5.35
CA ALA A 142 -2.79 -17.30 -6.57
C ALA A 142 -4.27 -17.64 -6.70
N VAL A 143 -4.98 -17.95 -5.60
CA VAL A 143 -6.43 -18.18 -5.61
C VAL A 143 -7.16 -16.86 -5.89
N ILE A 144 -6.83 -15.79 -5.17
CA ILE A 144 -7.45 -14.47 -5.34
C ILE A 144 -7.25 -13.96 -6.77
N GLY A 145 -6.05 -14.13 -7.34
CA GLY A 145 -5.75 -13.74 -8.72
C GLY A 145 -6.57 -14.51 -9.78
N ARG A 146 -7.00 -15.75 -9.49
CA ARG A 146 -7.86 -16.54 -10.39
C ARG A 146 -9.35 -16.28 -10.17
N ALA A 147 -9.77 -16.10 -8.92
CA ALA A 147 -11.17 -15.90 -8.55
C ALA A 147 -11.60 -14.42 -8.61
N GLY A 148 -10.64 -13.50 -8.55
CA GLY A 148 -10.88 -12.06 -8.65
C GLY A 148 -11.47 -11.68 -10.01
N MET A 149 -12.46 -10.78 -9.99
CA MET A 149 -13.22 -10.43 -11.20
C MET A 149 -12.60 -9.26 -11.98
N ALA A 150 -11.56 -8.61 -11.45
CA ALA A 150 -10.93 -7.43 -12.03
C ALA A 150 -11.95 -6.32 -12.42
N THR A 151 -12.93 -6.10 -11.54
CA THR A 151 -13.99 -5.09 -11.75
C THR A 151 -13.67 -3.77 -11.07
N TYR A 152 -12.68 -3.79 -10.15
CA TYR A 152 -12.11 -2.63 -9.49
C TYR A 152 -13.16 -1.74 -8.82
N PRO A 153 -13.93 -2.26 -7.84
CA PRO A 153 -14.98 -1.50 -7.17
C PRO A 153 -14.40 -0.28 -6.45
N GLU A 154 -15.19 0.81 -6.43
CA GLU A 154 -14.81 2.05 -5.78
C GLU A 154 -14.77 1.88 -4.25
N ILE A 155 -13.75 2.46 -3.63
CA ILE A 155 -13.59 2.55 -2.19
C ILE A 155 -13.44 4.02 -1.77
N PRO A 156 -13.87 4.40 -0.56
CA PRO A 156 -13.88 5.80 -0.12
C PRO A 156 -12.48 6.37 0.10
N THR A 157 -11.49 5.51 0.33
CA THR A 157 -10.11 5.88 0.58
C THR A 157 -9.19 4.73 0.22
N ALA A 158 -7.98 5.04 -0.26
CA ALA A 158 -6.90 4.07 -0.36
C ALA A 158 -6.37 3.71 1.04
N VAL A 159 -5.64 2.60 1.15
CA VAL A 159 -4.95 2.18 2.37
C VAL A 159 -3.44 2.13 2.09
N GLY A 160 -2.66 2.80 2.92
CA GLY A 160 -1.28 3.16 2.65
C GLY A 160 -0.25 2.03 2.67
N PHE A 161 -0.60 0.79 3.08
CA PHE A 161 0.36 -0.32 3.12
C PHE A 161 0.88 -0.72 1.72
N CYS A 162 0.01 -0.65 0.72
CA CYS A 162 0.31 -0.88 -0.70
C CYS A 162 -0.66 -0.04 -1.53
N MET A 163 -0.22 1.12 -1.98
CA MET A 163 -1.05 2.09 -2.68
C MET A 163 -0.45 2.39 -4.05
N ALA A 164 -1.10 1.91 -5.11
CA ALA A 164 -0.75 2.34 -6.46
C ALA A 164 -1.41 3.69 -6.75
N ILE A 165 -0.67 4.60 -7.39
CA ILE A 165 -1.13 5.95 -7.74
C ILE A 165 -0.86 6.19 -9.22
N SER A 166 -1.88 6.59 -9.96
CA SER A 166 -1.72 6.92 -11.38
C SER A 166 -0.90 8.22 -11.55
N ARG A 167 -0.09 8.29 -12.60
CA ARG A 167 0.67 9.51 -12.90
C ARG A 167 -0.27 10.71 -13.10
N THR A 168 -1.38 10.49 -13.79
CA THR A 168 -2.41 11.53 -13.99
C THR A 168 -2.93 12.08 -12.65
N ALA A 169 -3.12 11.21 -11.64
CA ALA A 169 -3.54 11.69 -10.32
C ALA A 169 -2.46 12.55 -9.66
N ILE A 170 -1.18 12.15 -9.73
CA ILE A 170 -0.07 12.95 -9.20
C ILE A 170 0.02 14.31 -9.89
N GLU A 171 -0.10 14.35 -11.21
CA GLU A 171 -0.05 15.60 -12.00
C GLU A 171 -1.25 16.51 -11.73
N THR A 172 -2.42 15.92 -11.50
CA THR A 172 -3.66 16.68 -11.26
C THR A 172 -3.78 17.21 -9.84
N LEU A 173 -3.41 16.37 -8.85
CA LEU A 173 -3.65 16.63 -7.43
C LEU A 173 -2.39 17.14 -6.70
N GLY A 174 -1.22 16.97 -7.30
CA GLY A 174 0.06 17.15 -6.63
C GLY A 174 0.41 15.98 -5.72
N LEU A 175 1.36 16.19 -4.83
CA LEU A 175 1.87 15.21 -3.87
C LEU A 175 1.02 15.14 -2.59
N PHE A 176 1.46 14.35 -1.64
CA PHE A 176 0.91 14.36 -0.29
C PHE A 176 1.27 15.67 0.42
N ASP A 177 0.40 16.14 1.30
CA ASP A 177 0.58 17.42 2.02
C ASP A 177 1.48 17.24 3.25
N GLU A 178 2.78 17.53 3.06
CA GLU A 178 3.78 17.43 4.14
C GLU A 178 3.53 18.43 5.28
N GLN A 179 2.99 19.61 4.96
CA GLN A 179 2.73 20.62 5.98
C GLN A 179 1.59 20.21 6.90
N LEU A 180 0.59 19.53 6.34
CA LEU A 180 -0.57 19.11 7.11
C LEU A 180 -0.31 17.81 7.87
N PHE A 181 0.34 16.81 7.25
CA PHE A 181 0.45 15.46 7.80
C PHE A 181 1.84 15.12 8.39
N GLY A 182 2.88 15.90 8.11
CA GLY A 182 4.19 15.79 8.74
C GLY A 182 4.79 14.38 8.67
N LEU A 183 4.90 13.72 9.83
CA LEU A 183 5.53 12.40 9.91
C LEU A 183 4.68 11.25 9.36
N GLY A 184 3.39 11.47 9.11
CA GLY A 184 2.46 10.48 8.53
C GLY A 184 1.10 10.42 9.22
N TYR A 185 0.23 9.55 8.70
CA TYR A 185 -1.17 9.30 9.02
C TYR A 185 -2.16 10.37 8.55
N GLY A 186 -2.97 9.99 7.57
CA GLY A 186 -4.04 10.77 6.98
C GLY A 186 -3.71 11.39 5.63
N GLU A 187 -2.46 11.32 5.19
CA GLU A 187 -2.01 11.79 3.88
C GLU A 187 -2.64 11.01 2.73
N GLU A 188 -2.76 9.69 2.85
CA GLU A 188 -3.43 8.83 1.87
C GLU A 188 -4.93 9.09 1.84
N ASN A 189 -5.52 9.39 3.00
CA ASN A 189 -6.93 9.73 3.10
C ASN A 189 -7.21 11.10 2.49
N ASP A 190 -6.38 12.09 2.77
CA ASP A 190 -6.45 13.41 2.13
C ASP A 190 -6.31 13.31 0.60
N PHE A 191 -5.32 12.56 0.12
CA PHE A 191 -5.11 12.35 -1.30
C PHE A 191 -6.33 11.70 -1.95
N SER A 192 -6.90 10.69 -1.29
CA SER A 192 -8.11 10.00 -1.74
C SER A 192 -9.32 10.94 -1.82
N GLN A 193 -9.51 11.82 -0.84
CA GLN A 193 -10.60 12.80 -0.85
C GLN A 193 -10.39 13.89 -1.90
N ARG A 194 -9.14 14.32 -2.13
CA ARG A 194 -8.83 15.23 -3.25
C ARG A 194 -9.11 14.59 -4.60
N ALA A 195 -8.80 13.29 -4.74
CA ALA A 195 -9.11 12.53 -5.95
C ALA A 195 -10.62 12.49 -6.23
N ILE A 196 -11.44 12.17 -5.23
CA ILE A 196 -12.90 12.17 -5.34
C ILE A 196 -13.41 13.56 -5.74
N THR A 197 -12.90 14.61 -5.11
CA THR A 197 -13.29 16.00 -5.40
C THR A 197 -12.94 16.40 -6.84
N ALA A 198 -11.85 15.84 -7.39
CA ALA A 198 -11.45 16.06 -8.78
C ALA A 198 -12.20 15.15 -9.80
N GLY A 199 -13.15 14.34 -9.36
CA GLY A 199 -13.90 13.40 -10.20
C GLY A 199 -13.14 12.13 -10.56
N LEU A 200 -12.03 11.84 -9.86
CA LEU A 200 -11.28 10.61 -9.96
C LEU A 200 -11.80 9.58 -8.95
N LYS A 201 -11.29 8.35 -9.03
CA LYS A 201 -11.74 7.21 -8.23
C LYS A 201 -10.58 6.59 -7.46
N ASN A 202 -10.87 6.16 -6.24
CA ASN A 202 -10.05 5.22 -5.50
C ASN A 202 -10.72 3.85 -5.64
N VAL A 203 -9.95 2.80 -5.95
CA VAL A 203 -10.52 1.49 -6.21
C VAL A 203 -9.81 0.39 -5.45
N LEU A 204 -10.53 -0.70 -5.17
CA LEU A 204 -9.95 -1.97 -4.77
C LEU A 204 -9.45 -2.69 -6.03
N CYS A 205 -8.17 -3.10 -6.04
CA CYS A 205 -7.64 -4.03 -7.04
C CYS A 205 -8.02 -5.46 -6.61
N ASP A 206 -9.21 -5.90 -7.01
CA ASP A 206 -9.92 -7.06 -6.45
C ASP A 206 -9.42 -8.42 -6.95
N ASP A 207 -8.39 -8.42 -7.80
CA ASP A 207 -7.66 -9.59 -8.29
C ASP A 207 -6.20 -9.66 -7.78
N VAL A 208 -5.84 -8.83 -6.79
CA VAL A 208 -4.49 -8.80 -6.18
C VAL A 208 -4.56 -8.92 -4.66
N TYR A 209 -3.65 -9.68 -4.09
CA TYR A 209 -3.45 -9.81 -2.65
C TYR A 209 -2.01 -9.49 -2.27
N VAL A 210 -1.83 -8.68 -1.24
CA VAL A 210 -0.53 -8.34 -0.64
C VAL A 210 -0.66 -8.50 0.88
N ALA A 211 0.17 -9.34 1.51
CA ALA A 211 0.12 -9.48 2.95
C ALA A 211 0.80 -8.29 3.65
N HIS A 212 0.28 -7.90 4.81
CA HIS A 212 0.75 -6.77 5.59
C HIS A 212 0.88 -7.15 7.08
N VAL A 213 2.10 -7.14 7.59
CA VAL A 213 2.41 -7.44 8.99
C VAL A 213 1.84 -6.35 9.90
N GLY A 214 2.10 -5.10 9.56
CA GLY A 214 1.53 -3.91 10.18
C GLY A 214 2.17 -3.50 11.50
N GLY A 215 2.40 -2.20 11.65
CA GLY A 215 2.83 -1.58 12.91
C GLY A 215 4.31 -1.64 13.24
N SER A 216 5.11 -2.33 12.43
CA SER A 216 6.52 -2.60 12.74
C SER A 216 7.40 -1.34 12.80
N SER A 217 7.11 -0.34 11.96
CA SER A 217 7.90 0.90 11.89
C SER A 217 7.35 2.04 12.73
N PHE A 218 6.04 2.09 12.97
CA PHE A 218 5.35 3.22 13.60
C PHE A 218 5.07 3.01 15.09
N LEU A 219 4.71 1.78 15.53
CA LEU A 219 4.41 1.49 16.93
C LEU A 219 5.57 1.80 17.89
N PRO A 220 6.85 1.50 17.57
CA PRO A 220 7.97 1.83 18.46
C PRO A 220 8.16 3.33 18.70
N ARG A 221 7.56 4.19 17.85
CA ARG A 221 7.66 5.65 17.92
C ARG A 221 6.47 6.32 18.59
N GLY A 222 5.46 5.54 19.01
CA GLY A 222 4.19 6.10 19.47
C GLY A 222 3.43 6.84 18.36
N LEU A 223 3.80 6.62 17.10
CA LEU A 223 3.10 7.13 15.92
C LEU A 223 2.00 6.11 15.59
N ALA A 224 0.81 6.37 16.03
CA ALA A 224 -0.42 5.69 15.62
C ALA A 224 -1.35 6.76 15.03
N PRO A 225 -2.39 6.38 14.28
CA PRO A 225 -3.45 7.32 13.97
C PRO A 225 -3.83 8.04 15.26
N ASN A 226 -3.54 9.34 15.33
CA ASN A 226 -3.75 10.10 16.55
C ASN A 226 -4.85 11.13 16.31
N GLU A 227 -5.41 11.62 17.39
CA GLU A 227 -6.48 12.61 17.38
C GLU A 227 -6.09 13.86 16.55
N THR A 228 -4.83 14.27 16.59
CA THR A 228 -4.33 15.43 15.86
C THR A 228 -4.33 15.20 14.34
N SER A 229 -3.91 14.03 13.85
CA SER A 229 -3.93 13.69 12.41
C SER A 229 -5.36 13.63 11.89
N MET A 230 -6.26 13.01 12.66
CA MET A 230 -7.68 12.97 12.32
C MET A 230 -8.31 14.37 12.33
N GLN A 231 -8.02 15.22 13.31
CA GLN A 231 -8.51 16.60 13.35
C GLN A 231 -8.04 17.40 12.12
N ARG A 232 -6.79 17.23 11.69
CA ARG A 232 -6.25 17.87 10.47
C ARG A 232 -6.99 17.40 9.23
N LEU A 233 -7.21 16.10 9.09
CA LEU A 233 -7.97 15.52 7.98
C LEU A 233 -9.40 16.09 7.95
N LEU A 234 -10.10 16.08 9.08
CA LEU A 234 -11.47 16.58 9.17
C LEU A 234 -11.59 18.09 9.00
N SER A 235 -10.55 18.85 9.30
CA SER A 235 -10.54 20.30 9.04
C SER A 235 -10.61 20.60 7.52
N ARG A 236 -10.05 19.73 6.70
CA ARG A 236 -10.06 19.85 5.22
C ARG A 236 -11.23 19.10 4.60
N HIS A 237 -11.58 17.94 5.15
CA HIS A 237 -12.61 17.02 4.65
C HIS A 237 -13.65 16.69 5.73
N PRO A 238 -14.54 17.64 6.10
CA PRO A 238 -15.48 17.44 7.22
C PRO A 238 -16.42 16.23 7.06
N GLY A 239 -16.68 15.80 5.81
CA GLY A 239 -17.54 14.64 5.50
C GLY A 239 -16.83 13.29 5.52
N TYR A 240 -15.51 13.24 5.73
CA TYR A 240 -14.71 12.01 5.57
C TYR A 240 -15.21 10.85 6.43
N LEU A 241 -15.43 11.08 7.74
CA LEU A 241 -15.88 10.01 8.64
C LEU A 241 -17.24 9.45 8.21
N ALA A 242 -18.18 10.32 7.86
CA ALA A 242 -19.52 9.88 7.44
C ALA A 242 -19.47 9.00 6.18
N ILE A 243 -18.59 9.33 5.22
CA ILE A 243 -18.41 8.54 4.00
C ILE A 243 -17.83 7.15 4.34
N VAL A 244 -16.82 7.08 5.20
CA VAL A 244 -16.19 5.82 5.60
C VAL A 244 -17.15 4.98 6.45
N GLU A 245 -17.83 5.56 7.43
CA GLU A 245 -18.84 4.89 8.26
C GLU A 245 -19.99 4.33 7.41
N GLN A 246 -20.48 5.09 6.43
CA GLN A 246 -21.49 4.60 5.50
C GLN A 246 -21.01 3.42 4.67
N PHE A 247 -19.76 3.46 4.18
CA PHE A 247 -19.16 2.36 3.44
C PHE A 247 -19.02 1.11 4.30
N ILE A 248 -18.54 1.26 5.55
CA ILE A 248 -18.40 0.16 6.51
C ILE A 248 -19.76 -0.45 6.84
N ALA A 249 -20.78 0.39 7.11
CA ALA A 249 -22.12 -0.07 7.43
C ALA A 249 -22.81 -0.80 6.28
N ALA A 250 -22.57 -0.35 5.04
CA ALA A 250 -23.12 -0.97 3.83
C ALA A 250 -22.38 -2.22 3.38
N ASP A 251 -21.10 -2.33 3.72
CA ASP A 251 -20.16 -3.39 3.29
C ASP A 251 -20.36 -3.84 1.82
N PRO A 252 -20.19 -2.94 0.85
CA PRO A 252 -20.47 -3.28 -0.56
C PRO A 252 -19.50 -4.33 -1.13
N LEU A 253 -18.45 -4.67 -0.38
CA LEU A 253 -17.46 -5.68 -0.76
C LEU A 253 -17.78 -7.07 -0.18
N SER A 254 -18.84 -7.23 0.65
CA SER A 254 -19.15 -8.50 1.35
C SER A 254 -19.28 -9.68 0.41
N GLY A 255 -20.13 -9.57 -0.62
CA GLY A 255 -20.34 -10.67 -1.58
C GLY A 255 -19.05 -11.09 -2.28
N ARG A 256 -18.24 -10.12 -2.68
CA ARG A 256 -16.94 -10.38 -3.31
C ARG A 256 -15.95 -11.05 -2.35
N ARG A 257 -15.92 -10.57 -1.11
CA ARG A 257 -15.11 -11.19 -0.05
C ARG A 257 -15.53 -12.63 0.22
N GLU A 258 -16.82 -12.90 0.28
CA GLU A 258 -17.37 -14.25 0.49
C GLU A 258 -16.98 -15.19 -0.65
N GLU A 259 -17.13 -14.77 -1.92
CA GLU A 259 -16.70 -15.55 -3.10
C GLU A 259 -15.21 -15.89 -3.06
N LEU A 260 -14.35 -14.92 -2.70
CA LEU A 260 -12.91 -15.16 -2.57
C LEU A 260 -12.58 -16.12 -1.41
N LEU A 261 -13.26 -15.98 -0.27
CA LEU A 261 -13.07 -16.87 0.88
C LEU A 261 -13.50 -18.29 0.55
N GLU A 262 -14.63 -18.48 -0.14
CA GLU A 262 -15.09 -19.79 -0.61
C GLU A 262 -14.02 -20.44 -1.52
N ALA A 263 -13.52 -19.71 -2.51
CA ALA A 263 -12.46 -20.20 -3.40
C ALA A 263 -11.17 -20.58 -2.66
N VAL A 264 -10.79 -19.81 -1.63
CA VAL A 264 -9.60 -20.12 -0.80
C VAL A 264 -9.82 -21.38 0.02
N TYR A 265 -11.01 -21.54 0.63
CA TYR A 265 -11.36 -22.77 1.39
C TYR A 265 -11.46 -24.00 0.49
N GLU A 266 -12.07 -23.89 -0.69
CA GLU A 266 -12.12 -24.98 -1.68
C GLU A 266 -10.73 -25.41 -2.14
N ALA A 267 -9.77 -24.49 -2.18
CA ALA A 267 -8.36 -24.81 -2.46
C ALA A 267 -7.62 -25.46 -1.26
N GLY A 268 -8.29 -25.63 -0.11
CA GLY A 268 -7.70 -26.22 1.09
C GLY A 268 -6.72 -25.31 1.83
N ILE A 269 -6.82 -23.98 1.63
CA ILE A 269 -5.90 -22.99 2.22
C ILE A 269 -6.53 -22.39 3.48
N ALA A 270 -5.74 -22.34 4.57
CA ALA A 270 -6.14 -21.67 5.80
C ALA A 270 -5.70 -20.20 5.79
N LEU A 271 -6.59 -19.29 6.19
CA LEU A 271 -6.29 -17.85 6.29
C LEU A 271 -5.91 -17.40 7.71
N GLY A 272 -5.83 -18.34 8.66
CA GLY A 272 -5.50 -18.06 10.05
C GLY A 272 -6.71 -17.73 10.93
#